data_809d7c5e9184b4e58e17e8b3e5d86af6
#
_entry.id   809d7c5e9184b4e58e17e8b3e5d86af6
#
_cell.length_a   1.000
_cell.length_b   1.000
_cell.length_c   1.000
_cell.angle_alpha   90.00
_cell.angle_beta   90.00
_cell.angle_gamma   90.00
#
_symmetry.space_group_name_H-M   'P 1'
#
loop_
_entity.id
_entity.type
_entity.pdbx_description
1 polymer ?
#
loop_
_entity_poly.entity_id
_entity_poly.type
_entity_poly.pdbx_seq_one_letter_code
_entity_poly.pdbx_strand_id
1 'polypeptide(L)'
;WGQNTNGRVGDNTTISKSSPVQTVSGGTNWKQVACGDEHNAVIKTDGTLWTWGLGTQGQLGDNTTTSKSSPVQTISAGTNWRMVSAGGNHTAAIKTDGTLWTWARNAFGSLGDNTTIDRSSPVQTVAAGTNWKLVSCGRSHDAAIKTDGTLWTWGRNDFGQLGDNTTINKSSPVQTVSGGTNWKLVSCGGYHTAAIKTDGTLWMWGRNSYGRLGDNTAINKSSPVQTVSGGTNWKLIAGGTYHTAAIKTDGTLWTWGMNDNGQLGDNTAINKSSPVQTVASGTNWKFVDCGGARRIDTIKTDGTLWTWGVNFFGTLGDNTRINKSSPVQTVASGTNWKMVAGGQYHIIAIRDQW
;
A
#
# COMPACT_ATOMS: atom_id res chain seq x y z
N TRP A 1 -6.89 12.82 -7.16
CA TRP A 1 -6.56 13.09 -8.56
C TRP A 1 -6.07 11.83 -9.28
N GLY A 2 -5.85 11.91 -10.60
CA GLY A 2 -5.51 10.82 -11.47
C GLY A 2 -6.67 10.37 -12.36
N GLN A 3 -6.63 9.11 -12.81
CA GLN A 3 -7.70 8.49 -13.60
C GLN A 3 -8.97 8.34 -12.75
N ASN A 4 -10.15 8.64 -13.35
CA ASN A 4 -11.43 8.63 -12.63
C ASN A 4 -12.56 7.83 -13.30
N THR A 5 -12.26 6.92 -14.22
CA THR A 5 -13.27 6.18 -14.99
C THR A 5 -14.31 5.43 -14.14
N ASN A 6 -13.93 4.99 -12.92
CA ASN A 6 -14.82 4.28 -11.99
C ASN A 6 -15.16 5.13 -10.74
N GLY A 7 -15.02 6.47 -10.85
CA GLY A 7 -15.30 7.38 -9.73
C GLY A 7 -14.25 7.35 -8.61
N ARG A 8 -13.03 6.87 -8.87
CA ARG A 8 -11.99 6.66 -7.84
C ARG A 8 -11.44 7.96 -7.23
N VAL A 9 -11.68 9.13 -7.83
CA VAL A 9 -11.33 10.43 -7.26
C VAL A 9 -12.30 10.83 -6.12
N GLY A 10 -13.55 10.34 -6.16
CA GLY A 10 -14.54 10.59 -5.11
C GLY A 10 -15.19 11.97 -5.19
N ASP A 11 -15.15 12.63 -6.35
CA ASP A 11 -15.68 13.97 -6.59
C ASP A 11 -17.07 13.97 -7.25
N ASN A 12 -17.78 12.85 -7.18
CA ASN A 12 -19.08 12.57 -7.81
C ASN A 12 -19.05 12.68 -9.34
N THR A 13 -17.87 12.54 -9.94
CA THR A 13 -17.67 12.51 -11.39
C THR A 13 -16.91 11.27 -11.82
N THR A 14 -16.79 11.07 -13.12
CA THR A 14 -15.90 10.06 -13.73
C THR A 14 -14.81 10.71 -14.60
N ILE A 15 -14.59 12.03 -14.44
CA ILE A 15 -13.63 12.81 -15.21
C ILE A 15 -12.27 12.82 -14.52
N SER A 16 -11.22 12.35 -15.20
CA SER A 16 -9.85 12.33 -14.69
C SER A 16 -9.32 13.73 -14.36
N LYS A 17 -8.52 13.84 -13.31
CA LYS A 17 -7.97 15.11 -12.80
C LYS A 17 -6.44 15.06 -12.77
N SER A 18 -5.77 16.04 -13.36
CA SER A 18 -4.29 16.17 -13.35
C SER A 18 -3.74 16.98 -12.17
N SER A 19 -4.62 17.50 -11.33
CA SER A 19 -4.31 18.24 -10.10
C SER A 19 -5.22 17.79 -8.96
N PRO A 20 -4.81 17.94 -7.69
CA PRO A 20 -5.63 17.59 -6.54
C PRO A 20 -6.98 18.31 -6.52
N VAL A 21 -8.06 17.56 -6.28
CA VAL A 21 -9.42 18.05 -6.05
C VAL A 21 -9.96 17.47 -4.74
N GLN A 22 -10.88 18.18 -4.10
CA GLN A 22 -11.51 17.69 -2.87
C GLN A 22 -12.61 16.67 -3.18
N THR A 23 -12.75 15.64 -2.34
CA THR A 23 -13.85 14.67 -2.42
C THR A 23 -15.18 15.33 -2.00
N VAL A 24 -16.31 14.87 -2.58
CA VAL A 24 -17.63 15.48 -2.30
C VAL A 24 -18.12 15.31 -0.87
N SER A 25 -17.67 14.29 -0.15
CA SER A 25 -18.00 14.15 1.27
C SER A 25 -17.21 15.09 2.15
N GLY A 26 -16.96 16.29 1.70
CA GLY A 26 -16.19 17.32 2.39
C GLY A 26 -16.14 17.12 3.91
N GLY A 27 -15.07 17.43 4.52
CA GLY A 27 -14.87 17.27 5.94
C GLY A 27 -13.39 17.16 6.27
N THR A 28 -13.07 17.50 7.49
CA THR A 28 -11.69 17.57 8.01
C THR A 28 -11.34 16.38 8.88
N ASN A 29 -12.28 15.43 9.00
CA ASN A 29 -12.21 14.32 9.96
C ASN A 29 -11.71 13.01 9.36
N TRP A 30 -10.98 13.04 8.26
CA TRP A 30 -10.30 11.89 7.70
C TRP A 30 -9.03 11.57 8.48
N LYS A 31 -8.89 10.32 8.94
CA LYS A 31 -7.78 9.86 9.80
C LYS A 31 -6.75 9.02 9.06
N GLN A 32 -7.21 8.10 8.20
CA GLN A 32 -6.35 7.18 7.47
C GLN A 32 -6.90 6.96 6.07
N VAL A 33 -6.01 6.84 5.08
CA VAL A 33 -6.33 6.53 3.68
C VAL A 33 -5.59 5.28 3.24
N ALA A 34 -6.22 4.48 2.38
CA ALA A 34 -5.62 3.35 1.68
C ALA A 34 -6.21 3.27 0.27
N CYS A 35 -5.38 2.95 -0.72
CA CYS A 35 -5.80 2.75 -2.11
C CYS A 35 -5.51 1.33 -2.55
N GLY A 36 -6.51 0.69 -3.16
CA GLY A 36 -6.31 -0.48 -4.00
C GLY A 36 -5.96 -0.09 -5.44
N ASP A 37 -5.96 -1.06 -6.37
CA ASP A 37 -5.70 -0.75 -7.79
C ASP A 37 -6.71 0.30 -8.31
N GLU A 38 -8.01 0.16 -8.00
CA GLU A 38 -9.09 0.98 -8.54
C GLU A 38 -10.17 1.40 -7.52
N HIS A 39 -9.95 1.20 -6.22
CA HIS A 39 -10.86 1.60 -5.15
C HIS A 39 -10.09 2.23 -4.00
N ASN A 40 -10.81 2.88 -3.12
CA ASN A 40 -10.28 3.56 -1.94
C ASN A 40 -11.00 3.09 -0.69
N ALA A 41 -10.29 3.09 0.42
CA ALA A 41 -10.83 2.83 1.74
C ALA A 41 -10.24 3.83 2.74
N VAL A 42 -11.09 4.47 3.54
CA VAL A 42 -10.69 5.59 4.39
C VAL A 42 -11.41 5.52 5.73
N ILE A 43 -10.68 5.71 6.80
CA ILE A 43 -11.24 5.78 8.16
C ILE A 43 -11.32 7.25 8.60
N LYS A 44 -12.48 7.63 9.15
CA LYS A 44 -12.67 8.93 9.81
C LYS A 44 -12.20 8.88 11.27
N THR A 45 -12.07 10.05 11.89
CA THR A 45 -11.68 10.18 13.30
C THR A 45 -12.71 9.58 14.27
N ASP A 46 -13.98 9.48 13.84
CA ASP A 46 -15.06 8.81 14.57
C ASP A 46 -15.01 7.28 14.47
N GLY A 47 -14.03 6.72 13.73
CA GLY A 47 -13.86 5.30 13.54
C GLY A 47 -14.78 4.68 12.48
N THR A 48 -15.51 5.45 11.70
CA THR A 48 -16.30 4.95 10.55
C THR A 48 -15.39 4.67 9.35
N LEU A 49 -15.72 3.62 8.58
CA LEU A 49 -14.99 3.22 7.37
C LEU A 49 -15.81 3.53 6.12
N TRP A 50 -15.20 4.25 5.19
CA TRP A 50 -15.80 4.72 3.94
C TRP A 50 -15.00 4.24 2.75
N THR A 51 -15.69 3.87 1.66
CA THR A 51 -15.09 3.31 0.44
C THR A 51 -15.72 3.92 -0.80
N TRP A 52 -14.99 3.94 -1.92
CA TRP A 52 -15.48 4.38 -3.23
C TRP A 52 -14.52 3.94 -4.35
N GLY A 53 -14.93 4.12 -5.59
CA GLY A 53 -14.23 3.66 -6.79
C GLY A 53 -14.86 2.42 -7.37
N LEU A 54 -14.06 1.51 -7.91
CA LEU A 54 -14.51 0.24 -8.49
C LEU A 54 -15.13 -0.66 -7.42
N GLY A 55 -16.35 -1.16 -7.67
CA GLY A 55 -17.08 -2.04 -6.75
C GLY A 55 -17.43 -3.41 -7.33
N THR A 56 -17.08 -3.69 -8.60
CA THR A 56 -17.56 -4.86 -9.36
C THR A 56 -17.25 -6.23 -8.77
N GLN A 57 -16.33 -6.31 -7.82
CA GLN A 57 -15.96 -7.52 -7.08
C GLN A 57 -16.26 -7.40 -5.56
N GLY A 58 -17.08 -6.41 -5.17
CA GLY A 58 -17.42 -6.17 -3.77
C GLY A 58 -16.37 -5.37 -2.98
N GLN A 59 -15.41 -4.72 -3.63
CA GLN A 59 -14.30 -3.99 -2.97
C GLN A 59 -14.75 -2.95 -1.96
N LEU A 60 -15.96 -2.42 -2.15
CA LEU A 60 -16.52 -1.36 -1.31
C LEU A 60 -17.10 -1.88 0.02
N GLY A 61 -17.37 -3.19 0.13
CA GLY A 61 -17.89 -3.78 1.36
C GLY A 61 -19.28 -3.26 1.77
N ASP A 62 -20.03 -2.71 0.82
CA ASP A 62 -21.37 -2.15 1.00
C ASP A 62 -22.49 -3.15 0.65
N ASN A 63 -22.15 -4.44 0.54
CA ASN A 63 -23.01 -5.54 0.12
C ASN A 63 -23.52 -5.41 -1.34
N THR A 64 -22.84 -4.62 -2.16
CA THR A 64 -23.13 -4.47 -3.59
C THR A 64 -21.90 -4.77 -4.44
N THR A 65 -22.11 -4.87 -5.75
CA THR A 65 -21.04 -4.94 -6.74
C THR A 65 -21.08 -3.73 -7.68
N THR A 66 -21.57 -2.59 -7.19
CA THR A 66 -21.72 -1.35 -7.95
C THR A 66 -20.60 -0.37 -7.62
N SER A 67 -19.93 0.17 -8.64
CA SER A 67 -18.93 1.24 -8.46
C SER A 67 -19.57 2.54 -7.94
N LYS A 68 -18.85 3.29 -7.14
CA LYS A 68 -19.32 4.56 -6.53
C LYS A 68 -18.36 5.69 -6.83
N SER A 69 -18.87 6.82 -7.33
CA SER A 69 -18.08 8.03 -7.61
C SER A 69 -17.99 8.98 -6.40
N SER A 70 -18.60 8.61 -5.29
CA SER A 70 -18.57 9.33 -4.01
C SER A 70 -18.42 8.35 -2.86
N PRO A 71 -17.82 8.75 -1.72
CA PRO A 71 -17.67 7.89 -0.56
C PRO A 71 -18.99 7.32 -0.05
N VAL A 72 -19.03 6.01 0.20
CA VAL A 72 -20.12 5.27 0.86
C VAL A 72 -19.58 4.56 2.09
N GLN A 73 -20.39 4.44 3.13
CA GLN A 73 -20.00 3.70 4.33
C GLN A 73 -20.12 2.20 4.10
N THR A 74 -19.19 1.40 4.63
CA THR A 74 -19.26 -0.07 4.58
C THR A 74 -20.47 -0.57 5.37
N ILE A 75 -21.05 -1.72 4.95
CA ILE A 75 -22.27 -2.26 5.59
C ILE A 75 -22.07 -2.66 7.05
N SER A 76 -20.87 -3.05 7.44
CA SER A 76 -20.51 -3.25 8.85
C SER A 76 -20.44 -1.92 9.60
N ALA A 77 -21.53 -1.15 9.50
CA ALA A 77 -21.67 0.14 10.17
C ALA A 77 -21.21 0.03 11.64
N GLY A 78 -20.13 0.70 11.96
CA GLY A 78 -19.57 0.75 13.31
C GLY A 78 -18.54 1.87 13.36
N THR A 79 -18.29 2.35 14.53
CA THR A 79 -17.32 3.44 14.81
C THR A 79 -16.03 2.88 15.41
N ASN A 80 -15.73 1.61 15.16
CA ASN A 80 -14.62 0.90 15.79
C ASN A 80 -13.54 0.44 14.81
N TRP A 81 -13.49 0.99 13.61
CA TRP A 81 -12.41 0.71 12.68
C TRP A 81 -11.15 1.51 13.05
N ARG A 82 -10.02 0.80 13.21
CA ARG A 82 -8.75 1.39 13.63
C ARG A 82 -7.73 1.50 12.52
N MET A 83 -7.73 0.53 11.60
CA MET A 83 -6.76 0.44 10.50
C MET A 83 -7.42 -0.16 9.27
N VAL A 84 -7.04 0.33 8.09
CA VAL A 84 -7.47 -0.21 6.79
C VAL A 84 -6.28 -0.32 5.85
N SER A 85 -6.29 -1.36 5.02
CA SER A 85 -5.37 -1.56 3.90
C SER A 85 -6.17 -2.04 2.69
N ALA A 86 -5.82 -1.58 1.49
CA ALA A 86 -6.47 -1.97 0.25
C ALA A 86 -5.46 -2.64 -0.68
N GLY A 87 -5.80 -3.82 -1.14
CA GLY A 87 -5.03 -4.58 -2.12
C GLY A 87 -5.48 -4.32 -3.56
N GLY A 88 -5.04 -5.14 -4.52
CA GLY A 88 -5.44 -4.93 -5.92
C GLY A 88 -6.96 -4.90 -6.07
N ASN A 89 -7.64 -5.93 -5.58
CA ASN A 89 -9.10 -6.07 -5.70
C ASN A 89 -9.78 -6.56 -4.41
N HIS A 90 -9.18 -6.35 -3.25
CA HIS A 90 -9.75 -6.70 -1.95
C HIS A 90 -9.35 -5.65 -0.91
N THR A 91 -10.00 -5.69 0.22
CA THR A 91 -9.76 -4.76 1.32
C THR A 91 -9.65 -5.54 2.63
N ALA A 92 -8.77 -5.10 3.51
CA ALA A 92 -8.62 -5.61 4.86
C ALA A 92 -8.67 -4.48 5.88
N ALA A 93 -9.30 -4.71 7.03
CA ALA A 93 -9.38 -3.70 8.09
C ALA A 93 -9.35 -4.35 9.48
N ILE A 94 -8.76 -3.65 10.43
CA ILE A 94 -8.67 -4.07 11.84
C ILE A 94 -9.56 -3.16 12.67
N LYS A 95 -10.39 -3.77 13.52
CA LYS A 95 -11.19 -3.06 14.52
C LYS A 95 -10.38 -2.72 15.78
N THR A 96 -10.91 -1.85 16.62
CA THR A 96 -10.27 -1.46 17.89
C THR A 96 -10.15 -2.61 18.88
N ASP A 97 -11.01 -3.63 18.77
CA ASP A 97 -10.93 -4.89 19.53
C ASP A 97 -9.82 -5.84 19.04
N GLY A 98 -9.09 -5.46 17.98
CA GLY A 98 -8.01 -6.24 17.40
C GLY A 98 -8.46 -7.35 16.44
N THR A 99 -9.74 -7.45 16.09
CA THR A 99 -10.21 -8.40 15.07
C THR A 99 -9.87 -7.93 13.66
N LEU A 100 -9.52 -8.87 12.76
CA LEU A 100 -9.18 -8.61 11.36
C LEU A 100 -10.32 -9.06 10.45
N TRP A 101 -10.76 -8.18 9.56
CA TRP A 101 -11.85 -8.35 8.63
C TRP A 101 -11.37 -8.08 7.20
N THR A 102 -11.85 -8.89 6.25
CA THR A 102 -11.47 -8.84 4.84
C THR A 102 -12.69 -8.98 3.94
N TRP A 103 -12.63 -8.48 2.70
CA TRP A 103 -13.72 -8.61 1.73
C TRP A 103 -13.26 -8.37 0.30
N ALA A 104 -14.10 -8.66 -0.66
CA ALA A 104 -14.02 -8.60 -2.11
C ALA A 104 -13.40 -9.87 -2.72
N ARG A 105 -12.50 -9.73 -3.69
CA ARG A 105 -11.96 -10.84 -4.47
C ARG A 105 -11.16 -11.82 -3.62
N ASN A 106 -11.46 -13.13 -3.79
CA ASN A 106 -10.84 -14.19 -3.01
C ASN A 106 -10.26 -15.36 -3.84
N ALA A 107 -10.06 -15.19 -5.12
CA ALA A 107 -9.65 -16.27 -6.04
C ALA A 107 -8.40 -17.04 -5.61
N PHE A 108 -7.53 -16.45 -4.77
CA PHE A 108 -6.30 -17.06 -4.26
C PHE A 108 -6.32 -17.27 -2.74
N GLY A 109 -7.49 -17.10 -2.09
CA GLY A 109 -7.61 -17.16 -0.64
C GLY A 109 -7.15 -15.88 0.08
N SER A 110 -7.11 -14.73 -0.62
CA SER A 110 -6.63 -13.47 -0.05
C SER A 110 -7.50 -12.92 1.08
N LEU A 111 -8.71 -13.42 1.29
CA LEU A 111 -9.53 -13.05 2.44
C LEU A 111 -9.16 -13.78 3.73
N GLY A 112 -8.37 -14.86 3.66
CA GLY A 112 -7.96 -15.61 4.84
C GLY A 112 -9.12 -16.25 5.61
N ASP A 113 -10.29 -16.46 4.96
CA ASP A 113 -11.51 -17.03 5.52
C ASP A 113 -11.63 -18.55 5.30
N ASN A 114 -10.53 -19.20 4.91
CA ASN A 114 -10.43 -20.61 4.53
C ASN A 114 -11.28 -20.98 3.29
N THR A 115 -11.65 -20.01 2.47
CA THR A 115 -12.38 -20.20 1.21
C THR A 115 -11.64 -19.50 0.06
N THR A 116 -12.18 -19.66 -1.15
CA THR A 116 -11.81 -18.89 -2.34
C THR A 116 -13.03 -18.15 -2.92
N ILE A 117 -14.04 -17.90 -2.08
CA ILE A 117 -15.31 -17.27 -2.48
C ILE A 117 -15.23 -15.75 -2.25
N ASP A 118 -15.54 -14.98 -3.28
CA ASP A 118 -15.59 -13.50 -3.19
C ASP A 118 -16.68 -13.05 -2.20
N ARG A 119 -16.44 -11.95 -1.49
CA ARG A 119 -17.36 -11.39 -0.48
C ARG A 119 -17.63 -9.91 -0.76
N SER A 120 -18.89 -9.53 -0.90
CA SER A 120 -19.27 -8.11 -1.06
C SER A 120 -19.43 -7.35 0.28
N SER A 121 -19.27 -8.06 1.40
CA SER A 121 -19.32 -7.50 2.76
C SER A 121 -18.19 -8.05 3.62
N PRO A 122 -17.73 -7.32 4.65
CA PRO A 122 -16.66 -7.76 5.52
C PRO A 122 -16.92 -9.11 6.18
N VAL A 123 -15.94 -10.03 6.12
CA VAL A 123 -15.90 -11.31 6.85
C VAL A 123 -14.65 -11.35 7.72
N GLN A 124 -14.73 -12.00 8.88
CA GLN A 124 -13.59 -12.16 9.77
C GLN A 124 -12.67 -13.27 9.25
N THR A 125 -11.34 -13.07 9.37
CA THR A 125 -10.35 -14.11 9.02
C THR A 125 -10.47 -15.30 9.98
N VAL A 126 -10.19 -16.54 9.49
CA VAL A 126 -10.31 -17.76 10.31
C VAL A 126 -9.26 -17.87 11.42
N ALA A 127 -8.12 -17.21 11.30
CA ALA A 127 -7.20 -17.08 12.40
C ALA A 127 -7.79 -16.11 13.44
N ALA A 128 -8.93 -16.55 14.03
CA ALA A 128 -9.64 -15.80 15.06
C ALA A 128 -8.68 -15.36 16.17
N GLY A 129 -8.81 -14.13 16.57
CA GLY A 129 -8.07 -13.53 17.65
C GLY A 129 -8.29 -12.02 17.64
N THR A 130 -8.11 -11.44 18.79
CA THR A 130 -8.26 -10.01 19.03
C THR A 130 -6.91 -9.30 19.17
N ASN A 131 -5.87 -9.89 18.56
CA ASN A 131 -4.49 -9.43 18.72
C ASN A 131 -3.82 -8.98 17.42
N TRP A 132 -4.58 -8.72 16.37
CA TRP A 132 -4.03 -8.16 15.14
C TRP A 132 -3.66 -6.69 15.35
N LYS A 133 -2.38 -6.36 15.08
CA LYS A 133 -1.82 -5.02 15.26
C LYS A 133 -1.75 -4.22 13.97
N LEU A 134 -1.32 -4.85 12.88
CA LEU A 134 -1.06 -4.23 11.58
C LEU A 134 -1.44 -5.20 10.47
N VAL A 135 -2.02 -4.69 9.37
CA VAL A 135 -2.29 -5.43 8.14
C VAL A 135 -1.79 -4.64 6.93
N SER A 136 -1.27 -5.34 5.94
CA SER A 136 -0.88 -4.81 4.64
C SER A 136 -1.36 -5.74 3.54
N CYS A 137 -2.10 -5.20 2.59
CA CYS A 137 -2.61 -5.90 1.42
C CYS A 137 -1.68 -5.67 0.22
N GLY A 138 -1.27 -6.75 -0.43
CA GLY A 138 -0.65 -6.71 -1.74
C GLY A 138 -1.70 -6.83 -2.85
N ARG A 139 -1.29 -7.18 -4.07
CA ARG A 139 -2.23 -7.30 -5.17
C ARG A 139 -3.23 -8.45 -4.98
N SER A 140 -2.79 -9.59 -4.43
CA SER A 140 -3.60 -10.78 -4.19
C SER A 140 -3.07 -11.63 -3.02
N HIS A 141 -2.28 -11.06 -2.12
CA HIS A 141 -1.79 -11.68 -0.90
C HIS A 141 -1.76 -10.63 0.20
N ASP A 142 -1.82 -11.05 1.43
CA ASP A 142 -1.83 -10.20 2.60
C ASP A 142 -0.78 -10.62 3.60
N ALA A 143 -0.36 -9.66 4.41
CA ALA A 143 0.48 -9.89 5.56
C ALA A 143 -0.03 -9.10 6.76
N ALA A 144 0.03 -9.68 7.94
CA ALA A 144 -0.39 -9.02 9.17
C ALA A 144 0.55 -9.36 10.34
N ILE A 145 0.75 -8.39 11.21
CA ILE A 145 1.54 -8.55 12.43
C ILE A 145 0.60 -8.54 13.64
N LYS A 146 0.77 -9.50 14.52
CA LYS A 146 0.07 -9.56 15.81
C LYS A 146 0.76 -8.70 16.86
N THR A 147 0.09 -8.46 17.99
CA THR A 147 0.63 -7.67 19.10
C THR A 147 1.85 -8.32 19.76
N ASP A 148 1.99 -9.64 19.63
CA ASP A 148 3.16 -10.41 20.08
C ASP A 148 4.36 -10.30 19.14
N GLY A 149 4.22 -9.57 18.01
CA GLY A 149 5.27 -9.37 17.01
C GLY A 149 5.43 -10.52 16.02
N THR A 150 4.54 -11.51 16.00
CA THR A 150 4.54 -12.57 14.97
C THR A 150 3.98 -12.05 13.65
N LEU A 151 4.56 -12.52 12.53
CA LEU A 151 4.15 -12.16 11.17
C LEU A 151 3.44 -13.32 10.48
N TRP A 152 2.26 -13.06 9.97
CA TRP A 152 1.37 -14.00 9.30
C TRP A 152 1.05 -13.53 7.88
N THR A 153 0.96 -14.47 6.93
CA THR A 153 0.72 -14.19 5.50
C THR A 153 -0.29 -15.18 4.94
N TRP A 154 -1.03 -14.76 3.89
CA TRP A 154 -1.99 -15.62 3.18
C TRP A 154 -2.29 -15.05 1.79
N GLY A 155 -3.06 -15.80 0.99
CA GLY A 155 -3.40 -15.46 -0.39
C GLY A 155 -2.47 -16.12 -1.41
N ARG A 156 -2.21 -15.43 -2.49
CA ARG A 156 -1.39 -15.89 -3.61
C ARG A 156 0.07 -16.10 -3.23
N ASN A 157 0.69 -17.20 -3.72
CA ASN A 157 2.07 -17.57 -3.40
C ASN A 157 2.93 -18.08 -4.58
N ASP A 158 2.53 -17.91 -5.82
CA ASP A 158 3.23 -18.46 -7.00
C ASP A 158 4.71 -18.07 -7.08
N PHE A 159 5.12 -17.01 -6.40
CA PHE A 159 6.50 -16.50 -6.37
C PHE A 159 7.16 -16.59 -4.99
N GLY A 160 6.51 -17.26 -4.02
CA GLY A 160 7.00 -17.35 -2.65
C GLY A 160 6.71 -16.10 -1.80
N GLN A 161 5.74 -15.25 -2.20
CA GLN A 161 5.45 -13.99 -1.51
C GLN A 161 4.86 -14.14 -0.11
N LEU A 162 4.48 -15.33 0.32
CA LEU A 162 4.07 -15.63 1.69
C LEU A 162 5.25 -15.88 2.64
N GLY A 163 6.44 -16.20 2.11
CA GLY A 163 7.63 -16.42 2.94
C GLY A 163 7.54 -17.67 3.82
N ASP A 164 6.72 -18.64 3.45
CA ASP A 164 6.50 -19.92 4.15
C ASP A 164 7.35 -21.07 3.60
N ASN A 165 8.37 -20.74 2.79
CA ASN A 165 9.24 -21.67 2.06
C ASN A 165 8.51 -22.57 1.03
N THR A 166 7.32 -22.13 0.62
CA THR A 166 6.53 -22.80 -0.44
C THR A 166 6.17 -21.82 -1.55
N THR A 167 5.53 -22.35 -2.61
CA THR A 167 4.87 -21.55 -3.66
C THR A 167 3.39 -21.92 -3.77
N ILE A 168 2.80 -22.42 -2.68
CA ILE A 168 1.41 -22.87 -2.61
C ILE A 168 0.55 -21.77 -2.00
N ASN A 169 -0.53 -21.37 -2.67
CA ASN A 169 -1.50 -20.39 -2.16
C ASN A 169 -2.12 -20.85 -0.84
N LYS A 170 -2.40 -19.93 0.06
CA LYS A 170 -3.01 -20.22 1.37
C LYS A 170 -4.30 -19.42 1.54
N SER A 171 -5.41 -20.11 1.77
CA SER A 171 -6.71 -19.48 2.04
C SER A 171 -6.92 -19.11 3.52
N SER A 172 -5.94 -19.41 4.37
CA SER A 172 -5.92 -19.04 5.80
C SER A 172 -4.52 -18.52 6.19
N PRO A 173 -4.42 -17.63 7.17
CA PRO A 173 -3.14 -17.11 7.64
C PRO A 173 -2.16 -18.20 8.08
N VAL A 174 -0.93 -18.15 7.57
CA VAL A 174 0.20 -18.99 7.96
C VAL A 174 1.36 -18.12 8.45
N GLN A 175 2.12 -18.60 9.42
CA GLN A 175 3.28 -17.88 9.91
C GLN A 175 4.46 -18.01 8.94
N THR A 176 5.25 -16.95 8.77
CA THR A 176 6.47 -16.99 7.95
C THR A 176 7.52 -17.91 8.57
N VAL A 177 8.35 -18.58 7.74
CA VAL A 177 9.38 -19.53 8.24
C VAL A 177 10.48 -18.88 9.06
N SER A 178 10.71 -17.58 8.91
CA SER A 178 11.68 -16.85 9.73
C SER A 178 11.32 -16.80 11.22
N GLY A 179 10.12 -17.24 11.60
CA GLY A 179 9.67 -17.26 13.00
C GLY A 179 9.95 -15.93 13.73
N GLY A 180 9.81 -15.98 15.04
CA GLY A 180 10.16 -14.85 15.92
C GLY A 180 9.03 -13.88 16.15
N THR A 181 9.19 -13.10 17.20
CA THR A 181 8.21 -12.14 17.74
C THR A 181 8.72 -10.71 17.63
N ASN A 182 9.62 -10.44 16.67
CA ASN A 182 10.30 -9.16 16.54
C ASN A 182 9.96 -8.40 15.24
N TRP A 183 8.88 -8.77 14.57
CA TRP A 183 8.42 -8.03 13.41
C TRP A 183 7.70 -6.74 13.83
N LYS A 184 8.14 -5.61 13.26
CA LYS A 184 7.68 -4.25 13.60
C LYS A 184 6.75 -3.66 12.54
N LEU A 185 7.13 -3.79 11.27
CA LEU A 185 6.38 -3.27 10.11
C LEU A 185 6.37 -4.30 8.99
N VAL A 186 5.31 -4.32 8.20
CA VAL A 186 5.20 -5.09 6.97
C VAL A 186 4.54 -4.24 5.89
N SER A 187 4.97 -4.42 4.65
CA SER A 187 4.38 -3.84 3.45
C SER A 187 4.35 -4.88 2.33
N CYS A 188 3.18 -5.14 1.80
CA CYS A 188 3.00 -6.00 0.64
C CYS A 188 3.02 -5.17 -0.62
N GLY A 189 3.91 -5.52 -1.55
CA GLY A 189 3.86 -5.03 -2.92
C GLY A 189 2.92 -5.86 -3.80
N GLY A 190 2.98 -5.69 -5.12
CA GLY A 190 2.13 -6.46 -6.03
C GLY A 190 2.39 -7.96 -5.96
N TYR A 191 3.65 -8.37 -5.81
CA TYR A 191 4.09 -9.77 -5.87
C TYR A 191 5.26 -10.08 -4.92
N HIS A 192 5.55 -9.24 -3.96
CA HIS A 192 6.61 -9.40 -2.98
C HIS A 192 6.16 -8.83 -1.64
N THR A 193 6.83 -9.22 -0.60
CA THR A 193 6.59 -8.74 0.76
C THR A 193 7.88 -8.19 1.34
N ALA A 194 7.78 -7.10 2.05
CA ALA A 194 8.86 -6.44 2.76
C ALA A 194 8.50 -6.28 4.22
N ALA A 195 9.43 -6.52 5.14
CA ALA A 195 9.18 -6.35 6.57
C ALA A 195 10.42 -5.83 7.30
N ILE A 196 10.20 -4.99 8.30
CA ILE A 196 11.24 -4.45 9.18
C ILE A 196 11.08 -5.06 10.56
N LYS A 197 12.19 -5.57 11.11
CA LYS A 197 12.24 -6.06 12.48
C LYS A 197 12.44 -4.91 13.49
N THR A 198 12.26 -5.19 14.76
CA THR A 198 12.45 -4.21 15.86
C THR A 198 13.89 -3.71 15.96
N ASP A 199 14.86 -4.51 15.52
CA ASP A 199 16.27 -4.13 15.42
C ASP A 199 16.58 -3.21 14.22
N GLY A 200 15.58 -2.88 13.38
CA GLY A 200 15.71 -2.03 12.22
C GLY A 200 16.26 -2.72 10.97
N THR A 201 16.42 -4.04 10.97
CA THR A 201 16.81 -4.79 9.77
C THR A 201 15.64 -4.93 8.79
N LEU A 202 15.92 -4.87 7.48
CA LEU A 202 14.92 -5.01 6.41
C LEU A 202 15.05 -6.36 5.73
N TRP A 203 13.93 -7.08 5.64
CA TRP A 203 13.80 -8.40 5.07
C TRP A 203 12.77 -8.40 3.94
N MET A 204 13.06 -9.13 2.85
CA MET A 204 12.26 -9.14 1.62
C MET A 204 12.08 -10.56 1.10
N TRP A 205 10.96 -10.86 0.44
CA TRP A 205 10.71 -12.15 -0.23
C TRP A 205 9.60 -12.03 -1.29
N GLY A 206 9.43 -13.08 -2.11
CA GLY A 206 8.50 -13.11 -3.23
C GLY A 206 9.20 -12.93 -4.57
N ARG A 207 8.51 -12.33 -5.53
CA ARG A 207 9.00 -12.11 -6.90
C ARG A 207 10.14 -11.11 -6.94
N ASN A 208 11.21 -11.44 -7.73
CA ASN A 208 12.42 -10.59 -7.83
C ASN A 208 12.85 -10.24 -9.27
N SER A 209 11.98 -10.37 -10.28
CA SER A 209 12.33 -10.23 -11.71
C SER A 209 13.06 -8.92 -12.09
N TYR A 210 12.94 -7.86 -11.30
CA TYR A 210 13.57 -6.56 -11.56
C TYR A 210 14.50 -6.14 -10.41
N GLY A 211 14.90 -7.10 -9.56
CA GLY A 211 15.70 -6.80 -8.37
C GLY A 211 14.93 -6.13 -7.22
N ARG A 212 13.58 -6.24 -7.19
CA ARG A 212 12.73 -5.54 -6.20
C ARG A 212 12.94 -5.98 -4.76
N LEU A 213 13.65 -7.09 -4.49
CA LEU A 213 14.01 -7.52 -3.14
C LEU A 213 15.28 -6.83 -2.62
N GLY A 214 16.04 -6.15 -3.47
CA GLY A 214 17.23 -5.42 -3.06
C GLY A 214 18.36 -6.32 -2.52
N ASP A 215 18.39 -7.59 -2.91
CA ASP A 215 19.38 -8.60 -2.50
C ASP A 215 20.51 -8.80 -3.52
N ASN A 216 20.65 -7.85 -4.45
CA ASN A 216 21.60 -7.85 -5.58
C ASN A 216 21.41 -9.04 -6.55
N THR A 217 20.21 -9.63 -6.55
CA THR A 217 19.83 -10.71 -7.48
C THR A 217 18.54 -10.37 -8.22
N ALA A 218 18.15 -11.22 -9.18
CA ALA A 218 16.83 -11.21 -9.81
C ALA A 218 16.09 -12.54 -9.57
N ILE A 219 16.47 -13.29 -8.52
CA ILE A 219 15.96 -14.61 -8.19
C ILE A 219 14.86 -14.49 -7.14
N ASN A 220 13.67 -15.07 -7.40
CA ASN A 220 12.56 -15.12 -6.45
C ASN A 220 12.98 -15.83 -5.15
N LYS A 221 12.42 -15.40 -4.02
CA LYS A 221 12.69 -15.99 -2.70
C LYS A 221 11.38 -16.43 -2.04
N SER A 222 11.28 -17.68 -1.66
CA SER A 222 10.12 -18.23 -0.93
C SER A 222 10.24 -18.11 0.60
N SER A 223 11.37 -17.59 1.08
CA SER A 223 11.62 -17.27 2.49
C SER A 223 12.27 -15.90 2.63
N PRO A 224 12.10 -15.21 3.77
CA PRO A 224 12.70 -13.90 4.00
C PRO A 224 14.21 -13.87 3.84
N VAL A 225 14.72 -12.92 3.05
CA VAL A 225 16.16 -12.62 2.88
C VAL A 225 16.40 -11.16 3.26
N GLN A 226 17.57 -10.87 3.84
CA GLN A 226 17.95 -9.50 4.19
C GLN A 226 18.43 -8.75 2.94
N THR A 227 18.12 -7.45 2.84
CA THR A 227 18.63 -6.59 1.75
C THR A 227 20.14 -6.42 1.86
N VAL A 228 20.83 -6.28 0.71
CA VAL A 228 22.31 -6.13 0.69
C VAL A 228 22.82 -4.83 1.29
N SER A 229 21.97 -3.80 1.35
CA SER A 229 22.33 -2.52 1.99
C SER A 229 22.54 -2.61 3.50
N GLY A 230 22.49 -3.80 4.08
CA GLY A 230 22.73 -4.05 5.51
C GLY A 230 22.34 -2.89 6.43
N GLY A 231 22.46 -3.09 7.69
CA GLY A 231 22.21 -2.04 8.67
C GLY A 231 20.88 -2.19 9.38
N THR A 232 20.79 -1.54 10.51
CA THR A 232 19.69 -1.64 11.48
C THR A 232 18.96 -0.30 11.59
N ASN A 233 18.96 0.49 10.52
CA ASN A 233 18.41 1.84 10.53
C ASN A 233 17.22 2.04 9.57
N TRP A 234 16.58 0.98 9.12
CA TRP A 234 15.37 1.08 8.33
C TRP A 234 14.17 1.44 9.22
N LYS A 235 13.44 2.49 8.82
CA LYS A 235 12.33 3.08 9.60
C LYS A 235 10.96 2.83 8.97
N LEU A 236 10.84 3.01 7.66
CA LEU A 236 9.61 2.83 6.88
C LEU A 236 9.90 2.06 5.60
N ILE A 237 8.90 1.33 5.11
CA ILE A 237 8.96 0.54 3.88
C ILE A 237 7.63 0.64 3.14
N ALA A 238 7.68 0.75 1.82
CA ALA A 238 6.54 0.68 0.92
C ALA A 238 6.87 -0.22 -0.27
N GLY A 239 6.02 -1.21 -0.51
CA GLY A 239 6.10 -2.11 -1.65
C GLY A 239 5.19 -1.66 -2.79
N GLY A 240 5.74 -1.35 -3.96
CA GLY A 240 4.98 -1.14 -5.19
C GLY A 240 4.73 -2.46 -5.94
N THR A 241 4.12 -2.40 -7.13
CA THR A 241 3.94 -3.63 -7.91
C THR A 241 5.28 -4.19 -8.41
N TYR A 242 6.21 -3.33 -8.81
CA TYR A 242 7.46 -3.72 -9.45
C TYR A 242 8.73 -3.14 -8.82
N HIS A 243 8.59 -2.29 -7.81
CA HIS A 243 9.68 -1.58 -7.14
C HIS A 243 9.41 -1.51 -5.64
N THR A 244 10.37 -1.03 -4.90
CA THR A 244 10.30 -0.85 -3.45
C THR A 244 10.92 0.48 -3.07
N ALA A 245 10.40 1.12 -2.04
CA ALA A 245 10.96 2.33 -1.46
C ALA A 245 11.03 2.20 0.07
N ALA A 246 12.07 2.76 0.68
CA ALA A 246 12.24 2.74 2.13
C ALA A 246 12.90 4.02 2.65
N ILE A 247 12.53 4.42 3.85
CA ILE A 247 13.13 5.57 4.55
C ILE A 247 13.95 5.04 5.73
N LYS A 248 15.18 5.52 5.87
CA LYS A 248 16.04 5.26 7.02
C LYS A 248 15.73 6.19 8.19
N THR A 249 16.26 5.89 9.38
CA THR A 249 16.07 6.71 10.59
C THR A 249 16.68 8.11 10.46
N ASP A 250 17.68 8.27 9.60
CA ASP A 250 18.29 9.58 9.25
C ASP A 250 17.43 10.41 8.28
N GLY A 251 16.26 9.88 7.85
CA GLY A 251 15.35 10.56 6.93
C GLY A 251 15.74 10.46 5.45
N THR A 252 16.75 9.68 5.09
CA THR A 252 17.10 9.44 3.67
C THR A 252 16.12 8.47 3.03
N LEU A 253 15.79 8.68 1.74
CA LEU A 253 14.91 7.85 0.94
C LEU A 253 15.71 7.00 -0.06
N TRP A 254 15.44 5.70 -0.05
CA TRP A 254 16.10 4.70 -0.87
C TRP A 254 15.06 3.93 -1.69
N THR A 255 15.40 3.61 -2.95
CA THR A 255 14.49 2.96 -3.90
C THR A 255 15.23 1.88 -4.69
N TRP A 256 14.52 0.84 -5.15
CA TRP A 256 15.07 -0.23 -5.98
C TRP A 256 13.97 -1.01 -6.70
N GLY A 257 14.34 -1.86 -7.64
CA GLY A 257 13.45 -2.61 -8.51
C GLY A 257 13.39 -2.05 -9.92
N MET A 258 12.22 -2.12 -10.53
CA MET A 258 11.94 -1.62 -11.88
C MET A 258 12.05 -0.10 -11.97
N ASN A 259 12.64 0.42 -13.09
CA ASN A 259 12.87 1.85 -13.29
C ASN A 259 12.64 2.36 -14.73
N ASP A 260 12.00 1.60 -15.58
CA ASP A 260 11.79 1.95 -17.01
C ASP A 260 10.99 3.24 -17.26
N ASN A 261 10.36 3.79 -16.22
CA ASN A 261 9.62 5.07 -16.26
C ASN A 261 10.17 6.10 -15.24
N GLY A 262 11.38 5.89 -14.73
CA GLY A 262 12.01 6.78 -13.75
C GLY A 262 11.42 6.67 -12.33
N GLN A 263 10.67 5.60 -12.02
CA GLN A 263 9.99 5.46 -10.73
C GLN A 263 10.93 5.33 -9.52
N LEU A 264 12.23 5.10 -9.71
CA LEU A 264 13.18 5.11 -8.61
C LEU A 264 13.65 6.52 -8.21
N GLY A 265 13.40 7.52 -9.05
CA GLY A 265 13.75 8.90 -8.73
C GLY A 265 15.26 9.16 -8.66
N ASP A 266 16.06 8.32 -9.32
CA ASP A 266 17.53 8.41 -9.38
C ASP A 266 18.03 9.10 -10.66
N ASN A 267 17.13 9.78 -11.38
CA ASN A 267 17.36 10.44 -12.66
C ASN A 267 17.83 9.51 -13.79
N THR A 268 17.54 8.22 -13.64
CA THR A 268 17.80 7.19 -14.67
C THR A 268 16.52 6.44 -15.04
N ALA A 269 16.62 5.57 -16.03
CA ALA A 269 15.59 4.58 -16.39
C ALA A 269 16.16 3.15 -16.28
N ILE A 270 17.13 2.93 -15.39
CA ILE A 270 17.83 1.65 -15.24
C ILE A 270 17.36 0.96 -13.98
N ASN A 271 16.89 -0.29 -14.08
CA ASN A 271 16.48 -1.11 -12.95
C ASN A 271 17.64 -1.31 -11.95
N LYS A 272 17.33 -1.35 -10.66
CA LYS A 272 18.32 -1.55 -9.59
C LYS A 272 17.98 -2.77 -8.75
N SER A 273 18.92 -3.70 -8.63
CA SER A 273 18.77 -4.89 -7.79
C SER A 273 19.25 -4.69 -6.35
N SER A 274 19.74 -3.51 -6.03
CA SER A 274 20.13 -3.07 -4.68
C SER A 274 19.60 -1.66 -4.41
N PRO A 275 19.36 -1.28 -3.15
CA PRO A 275 18.88 0.05 -2.79
C PRO A 275 19.81 1.18 -3.29
N VAL A 276 19.23 2.18 -3.94
CA VAL A 276 19.89 3.43 -4.35
C VAL A 276 19.17 4.61 -3.74
N GLN A 277 19.92 5.65 -3.36
CA GLN A 277 19.32 6.88 -2.84
C GLN A 277 18.73 7.72 -3.97
N THR A 278 17.60 8.37 -3.73
CA THR A 278 16.97 9.28 -4.71
C THR A 278 17.85 10.51 -4.95
N VAL A 279 17.80 11.09 -6.15
CA VAL A 279 18.60 12.29 -6.49
C VAL A 279 18.20 13.54 -5.72
N ALA A 280 16.96 13.64 -5.27
CA ALA A 280 16.55 14.65 -4.30
C ALA A 280 17.14 14.29 -2.93
N SER A 281 18.48 14.38 -2.83
CA SER A 281 19.20 14.14 -1.60
C SER A 281 18.65 15.02 -0.48
N GLY A 282 18.38 14.45 0.64
CA GLY A 282 17.91 15.13 1.84
C GLY A 282 17.58 14.11 2.91
N THR A 283 17.60 14.56 4.13
CA THR A 283 17.33 13.78 5.33
C THR A 283 15.97 14.15 5.94
N ASN A 284 15.06 14.65 5.11
CA ASN A 284 13.77 15.17 5.55
C ASN A 284 12.56 14.41 5.00
N TRP A 285 12.75 13.18 4.52
CA TRP A 285 11.62 12.33 4.11
C TRP A 285 10.94 11.70 5.33
N LYS A 286 9.63 11.93 5.45
CA LYS A 286 8.81 11.54 6.60
C LYS A 286 7.90 10.34 6.32
N PHE A 287 7.37 10.26 5.11
CA PHE A 287 6.40 9.25 4.69
C PHE A 287 6.66 8.83 3.25
N VAL A 288 6.43 7.55 2.92
CA VAL A 288 6.54 7.03 1.56
C VAL A 288 5.42 6.03 1.30
N ASP A 289 4.85 6.12 0.10
CA ASP A 289 3.95 5.14 -0.49
C ASP A 289 4.41 4.83 -1.92
N CYS A 290 4.27 3.56 -2.32
CA CYS A 290 4.54 3.13 -3.68
C CYS A 290 3.21 2.97 -4.40
N GLY A 291 2.65 4.08 -4.85
CA GLY A 291 1.37 4.11 -5.54
C GLY A 291 1.35 3.22 -6.78
N GLY A 292 0.51 2.20 -6.75
CA GLY A 292 0.22 1.34 -7.87
C GLY A 292 1.46 0.70 -8.52
N ALA A 293 1.50 0.69 -9.85
CA ALA A 293 2.48 -0.09 -10.57
C ALA A 293 3.85 0.59 -10.73
N ARG A 294 3.93 1.91 -10.88
CA ARG A 294 5.15 2.57 -11.39
C ARG A 294 5.32 4.02 -10.94
N ARG A 295 5.03 4.30 -9.66
CA ARG A 295 5.09 5.66 -9.12
C ARG A 295 5.45 5.59 -7.64
N ILE A 296 6.04 6.65 -7.11
CA ILE A 296 6.28 6.86 -5.68
C ILE A 296 5.66 8.19 -5.26
N ASP A 297 5.02 8.18 -4.11
CA ASP A 297 4.36 9.31 -3.47
C ASP A 297 4.98 9.50 -2.07
N THR A 298 5.42 10.70 -1.73
CA THR A 298 6.16 10.95 -0.47
C THR A 298 5.78 12.29 0.16
N ILE A 299 5.91 12.35 1.48
CA ILE A 299 5.74 13.58 2.24
C ILE A 299 7.03 13.88 3.01
N LYS A 300 7.52 15.11 2.92
CA LYS A 300 8.66 15.60 3.70
C LYS A 300 8.23 16.04 5.11
N THR A 301 9.21 16.24 5.98
CA THR A 301 8.97 16.72 7.37
C THR A 301 8.36 18.12 7.43
N ASP A 302 8.56 18.92 6.38
CA ASP A 302 7.93 20.23 6.19
C ASP A 302 6.45 20.12 5.73
N GLY A 303 5.94 18.91 5.53
CA GLY A 303 4.57 18.65 5.08
C GLY A 303 4.34 18.83 3.59
N THR A 304 5.36 19.01 2.77
CA THR A 304 5.22 19.08 1.30
C THR A 304 5.04 17.68 0.70
N LEU A 305 4.20 17.57 -0.33
CA LEU A 305 3.92 16.33 -1.06
C LEU A 305 4.70 16.29 -2.38
N TRP A 306 5.45 15.21 -2.59
CA TRP A 306 6.30 14.97 -3.76
C TRP A 306 5.95 13.64 -4.42
N THR A 307 5.96 13.62 -5.76
CA THR A 307 5.59 12.45 -6.56
C THR A 307 6.53 12.32 -7.77
N TRP A 308 6.71 11.10 -8.29
CA TRP A 308 7.44 10.83 -9.54
C TRP A 308 7.16 9.44 -10.09
N GLY A 309 7.62 9.15 -11.31
CA GLY A 309 7.32 7.95 -12.08
C GLY A 309 6.30 8.23 -13.17
N VAL A 310 5.39 7.28 -13.39
CA VAL A 310 4.37 7.33 -14.45
C VAL A 310 3.33 8.42 -14.19
N ASN A 311 3.01 9.20 -15.27
CA ASN A 311 2.08 10.34 -15.21
C ASN A 311 1.02 10.38 -16.33
N PHE A 312 0.73 9.30 -17.03
CA PHE A 312 -0.18 9.28 -18.19
C PHE A 312 -1.58 9.86 -17.92
N PHE A 313 -2.06 9.76 -16.68
CA PHE A 313 -3.36 10.26 -16.24
C PHE A 313 -3.29 11.51 -15.35
N GLY A 314 -2.13 12.20 -15.31
CA GLY A 314 -1.93 13.32 -14.39
C GLY A 314 -1.78 12.88 -12.93
N THR A 315 -1.37 11.65 -12.69
CA THR A 315 -1.27 11.06 -11.34
C THR A 315 -0.21 11.72 -10.47
N LEU A 316 0.77 12.42 -11.03
CA LEU A 316 1.75 13.16 -10.24
C LEU A 316 1.18 14.47 -9.64
N GLY A 317 0.01 14.91 -10.06
CA GLY A 317 -0.61 16.14 -9.54
C GLY A 317 0.21 17.42 -9.83
N ASP A 318 1.08 17.38 -10.83
CA ASP A 318 1.96 18.46 -11.26
C ASP A 318 1.36 19.26 -12.44
N ASN A 319 0.08 19.08 -12.73
CA ASN A 319 -0.67 19.65 -13.84
C ASN A 319 -0.11 19.27 -15.24
N THR A 320 0.67 18.19 -15.30
CA THR A 320 1.19 17.62 -16.55
C THR A 320 0.73 16.18 -16.73
N ARG A 321 1.10 15.56 -17.86
CA ARG A 321 0.97 14.12 -18.11
C ARG A 321 2.31 13.52 -18.54
N ILE A 322 3.41 14.14 -18.12
CA ILE A 322 4.78 13.76 -18.48
C ILE A 322 5.38 12.98 -17.30
N ASN A 323 5.90 11.78 -17.57
CA ASN A 323 6.63 10.98 -16.59
C ASN A 323 7.83 11.77 -16.01
N LYS A 324 8.15 11.55 -14.74
CA LYS A 324 9.28 12.20 -14.07
C LYS A 324 10.22 11.13 -13.50
N SER A 325 11.52 11.26 -13.80
CA SER A 325 12.58 10.40 -13.27
C SER A 325 13.25 10.96 -12.01
N SER A 326 12.75 12.08 -11.51
CA SER A 326 13.17 12.73 -10.26
C SER A 326 11.95 13.28 -9.52
N PRO A 327 11.99 13.41 -8.18
CA PRO A 327 10.90 13.95 -7.40
C PRO A 327 10.44 15.35 -7.85
N VAL A 328 9.11 15.51 -8.03
CA VAL A 328 8.47 16.81 -8.30
C VAL A 328 7.42 17.08 -7.23
N GLN A 329 7.29 18.34 -6.81
CA GLN A 329 6.26 18.76 -5.87
C GLN A 329 4.91 18.89 -6.59
N THR A 330 3.83 18.50 -5.94
CA THR A 330 2.47 18.66 -6.48
C THR A 330 2.11 20.15 -6.58
N VAL A 331 1.29 20.54 -7.59
CA VAL A 331 0.85 21.95 -7.79
C VAL A 331 -0.07 22.45 -6.68
N ALA A 332 -0.75 21.57 -5.97
CA ALA A 332 -1.44 21.94 -4.73
C ALA A 332 -0.40 22.22 -3.64
N SER A 333 0.26 23.36 -3.77
CA SER A 333 1.25 23.86 -2.82
C SER A 333 0.66 23.89 -1.41
N GLY A 334 1.46 23.57 -0.43
CA GLY A 334 1.12 23.60 0.99
C GLY A 334 2.04 22.67 1.77
N THR A 335 2.20 22.98 3.03
CA THR A 335 3.09 22.29 3.97
C THR A 335 2.31 21.50 5.02
N ASN A 336 1.07 21.10 4.71
CA ASN A 336 0.15 20.49 5.66
C ASN A 336 -0.37 19.12 5.22
N TRP A 337 0.33 18.45 4.29
CA TRP A 337 0.03 17.07 3.92
C TRP A 337 0.44 16.11 5.03
N LYS A 338 -0.49 15.22 5.43
CA LYS A 338 -0.30 14.24 6.51
C LYS A 338 -0.09 12.81 6.03
N MET A 339 -0.87 12.40 5.03
CA MET A 339 -0.87 11.05 4.51
C MET A 339 -1.20 11.05 3.03
N VAL A 340 -0.59 10.14 2.29
CA VAL A 340 -0.88 9.89 0.89
C VAL A 340 -1.01 8.39 0.67
N ALA A 341 -1.90 7.98 -0.22
CA ALA A 341 -2.02 6.61 -0.70
C ALA A 341 -2.27 6.62 -2.21
N GLY A 342 -1.54 5.79 -2.91
CA GLY A 342 -1.61 5.68 -4.35
C GLY A 342 -2.25 4.37 -4.81
N GLY A 343 -3.32 4.45 -5.61
CA GLY A 343 -3.83 3.34 -6.40
C GLY A 343 -3.08 3.20 -7.72
N GLN A 344 -3.53 2.30 -8.60
CA GLN A 344 -2.82 2.02 -9.85
C GLN A 344 -2.69 3.28 -10.74
N TYR A 345 -3.74 4.10 -10.80
CA TYR A 345 -3.80 5.28 -11.67
C TYR A 345 -4.42 6.50 -10.98
N HIS A 346 -4.55 6.51 -9.68
CA HIS A 346 -5.09 7.64 -8.92
C HIS A 346 -4.38 7.78 -7.58
N ILE A 347 -4.56 8.91 -6.93
CA ILE A 347 -4.02 9.22 -5.61
C ILE A 347 -5.12 9.82 -4.75
N ILE A 348 -5.12 9.46 -3.47
CA ILE A 348 -5.82 10.18 -2.42
C ILE A 348 -4.84 10.62 -1.33
N ALA A 349 -5.08 11.77 -0.73
CA ALA A 349 -4.23 12.29 0.32
C ALA A 349 -5.05 13.04 1.37
N ILE A 350 -4.58 13.00 2.61
CA ILE A 350 -5.14 13.79 3.72
C ILE A 350 -4.28 15.03 3.92
N ARG A 351 -4.94 16.16 4.06
CA ARG A 351 -4.37 17.46 4.31
C ARG A 351 -5.02 18.08 5.53
N ASP A 352 -4.24 18.69 6.44
CA ASP A 352 -4.83 19.55 7.48
C ASP A 352 -5.48 20.77 6.83
N GLN A 353 -6.58 21.19 7.39
CA GLN A 353 -7.12 22.52 7.09
C GLN A 353 -6.38 23.56 7.93
N TRP A 354 -6.35 24.76 7.42
CA TRP A 354 -5.79 25.98 8.04
C TRP A 354 -6.58 26.33 9.31
#